data_7728788bb6920ec94861e429f163b7e8
#
_entry.id   7728788bb6920ec94861e429f163b7e8
#
_cell.length_a   1.000
_cell.length_b   1.000
_cell.length_c   1.000
_cell.angle_alpha   90.00
_cell.angle_beta   90.00
_cell.angle_gamma   90.00
#
_symmetry.space_group_name_H-M   'P 1'
#
loop_
_entity.id
_entity.type
_entity.pdbx_description
1 polymer ?
#
loop_
_entity_poly.entity_id
_entity_poly.type
_entity_poly.pdbx_seq_one_letter_code
_entity_poly.pdbx_strand_id
1 'polypeptide(L)'
;MTVDFQTLDSCHVVHKPWGQETWLQGGSEVYPFALKELILKANFVTSLQVHQFKSESIHLHKGNGALAYHPEPFDCARYLAGEMTAEEIEKIKSELVLKVLGPGAVFHTPPCTVHRMIAYTDLHYTEASTTQLDDVIRLEDSANRGHGRIDSEHEQH
;
A
#
# COMPACT_ATOMS: atom_id res chain seq x y z
N MET A 1 -27.33 17.83 -1.26
CA MET A 1 -26.03 17.45 -0.67
C MET A 1 -25.33 18.69 -0.14
N THR A 2 -24.77 18.61 1.04
CA THR A 2 -23.97 19.70 1.66
C THR A 2 -22.51 19.33 1.60
N VAL A 3 -21.63 20.34 1.67
CA VAL A 3 -20.19 20.12 1.84
C VAL A 3 -19.97 19.49 3.22
N ASP A 4 -19.17 18.42 3.26
CA ASP A 4 -18.80 17.74 4.48
C ASP A 4 -17.44 18.26 4.97
N PHE A 5 -17.33 18.57 6.24
CA PHE A 5 -16.12 19.09 6.86
C PHE A 5 -15.67 18.18 8.00
N GLN A 6 -14.40 17.86 8.01
CA GLN A 6 -13.78 17.16 9.11
C GLN A 6 -12.37 17.71 9.37
N THR A 7 -11.84 17.43 10.54
CA THR A 7 -10.44 17.75 10.89
C THR A 7 -9.64 16.45 10.89
N LEU A 8 -8.33 16.56 10.77
CA LEU A 8 -7.44 15.40 10.77
C LEU A 8 -7.63 14.55 12.03
N ASP A 9 -7.86 15.19 13.19
CA ASP A 9 -8.06 14.50 14.47
C ASP A 9 -9.37 13.69 14.53
N SER A 10 -10.33 13.98 13.65
CA SER A 10 -11.58 13.23 13.53
C SER A 10 -11.52 12.08 12.53
N CYS A 11 -10.45 11.99 11.77
CA CYS A 11 -10.26 10.93 10.77
C CYS A 11 -9.90 9.60 11.43
N HIS A 12 -10.33 8.52 10.80
CA HIS A 12 -10.02 7.17 11.25
C HIS A 12 -8.53 6.85 11.08
N VAL A 13 -7.88 6.43 12.16
CA VAL A 13 -6.46 6.02 12.15
C VAL A 13 -6.38 4.50 12.26
N VAL A 14 -5.62 3.89 11.38
CA VAL A 14 -5.31 2.46 11.38
C VAL A 14 -3.82 2.28 11.69
N HIS A 15 -3.51 1.63 12.82
CA HIS A 15 -2.13 1.32 13.18
C HIS A 15 -1.64 0.09 12.43
N LYS A 16 -0.43 0.20 11.90
CA LYS A 16 0.25 -0.83 11.14
C LYS A 16 1.56 -1.23 11.84
N PRO A 17 2.11 -2.44 11.58
CA PRO A 17 3.42 -2.82 12.10
C PRO A 17 4.53 -1.82 11.77
N TRP A 18 4.42 -1.15 10.64
CA TRP A 18 5.40 -0.20 10.09
C TRP A 18 5.09 1.28 10.37
N GLY A 19 3.94 1.60 10.98
CA GLY A 19 3.53 2.99 11.23
C GLY A 19 2.02 3.15 11.31
N GLN A 20 1.44 4.02 10.48
CA GLN A 20 0.00 4.24 10.50
C GLN A 20 -0.54 4.77 9.18
N GLU A 21 -1.83 4.58 8.98
CA GLU A 21 -2.66 5.23 7.97
C GLU A 21 -3.70 6.11 8.65
N THR A 22 -3.90 7.32 8.14
CA THR A 22 -5.04 8.17 8.50
C THR A 22 -5.96 8.27 7.29
N TRP A 23 -7.19 7.81 7.42
CA TRP A 23 -8.15 7.76 6.33
C TRP A 23 -8.92 9.08 6.23
N LEU A 24 -8.54 9.92 5.28
CA LEU A 24 -9.22 11.18 4.98
C LEU A 24 -10.52 10.94 4.24
N GLN A 25 -10.54 9.95 3.34
CA GLN A 25 -11.71 9.45 2.63
C GLN A 25 -11.52 7.95 2.38
N GLY A 26 -12.50 7.15 2.83
CA GLY A 26 -12.47 5.69 2.67
C GLY A 26 -13.23 5.17 1.45
N GLY A 27 -13.83 6.07 0.68
CA GLY A 27 -14.67 5.73 -0.45
C GLY A 27 -16.16 5.55 -0.09
N SER A 28 -17.01 5.93 -1.01
CA SER A 28 -18.45 5.75 -0.95
C SER A 28 -19.05 5.89 -2.35
N GLU A 29 -20.36 5.72 -2.51
CA GLU A 29 -21.03 5.98 -3.79
C GLU A 29 -20.87 7.44 -4.24
N VAL A 30 -20.84 8.37 -3.28
CA VAL A 30 -20.65 9.82 -3.55
C VAL A 30 -19.19 10.16 -3.81
N TYR A 31 -18.27 9.48 -3.11
CA TYR A 31 -16.82 9.68 -3.21
C TYR A 31 -16.15 8.37 -3.66
N PRO A 32 -16.13 8.06 -4.98
CA PRO A 32 -15.63 6.79 -5.50
C PRO A 32 -14.09 6.71 -5.52
N PHE A 33 -13.44 7.15 -4.45
CA PHE A 33 -11.98 7.14 -4.27
C PHE A 33 -11.64 7.00 -2.78
N ALA A 34 -10.44 6.56 -2.49
CA ALA A 34 -9.86 6.63 -1.17
C ALA A 34 -8.71 7.63 -1.15
N LEU A 35 -8.57 8.33 -0.03
CA LEU A 35 -7.50 9.30 0.22
C LEU A 35 -6.97 9.08 1.63
N LYS A 36 -5.67 8.84 1.74
CA LYS A 36 -5.03 8.54 3.02
C LYS A 36 -3.74 9.33 3.18
N GLU A 37 -3.43 9.68 4.43
CA GLU A 37 -2.10 10.08 4.86
C GLU A 37 -1.42 8.90 5.54
N LEU A 38 -0.17 8.63 5.19
CA LEU A 38 0.58 7.50 5.73
C LEU A 38 1.89 7.96 6.34
N ILE A 39 2.24 7.31 7.45
CA ILE A 39 3.55 7.43 8.09
C ILE A 39 4.17 6.04 8.11
N LEU A 40 5.27 5.87 7.38
CA LEU A 40 6.10 4.67 7.42
C LEU A 40 7.37 5.00 8.20
N LYS A 41 7.57 4.32 9.30
CA LYS A 41 8.70 4.58 10.21
C LYS A 41 10.04 4.13 9.61
N ALA A 42 11.09 4.86 9.95
CA ALA A 42 12.46 4.54 9.56
C ALA A 42 12.82 3.08 9.84
N ASN A 43 13.51 2.45 8.89
CA ASN A 43 13.93 1.05 8.93
C ASN A 43 12.79 0.02 8.84
N PHE A 44 11.56 0.45 8.56
CA PHE A 44 10.45 -0.44 8.26
C PHE A 44 10.19 -0.51 6.75
N VAL A 45 9.49 -1.56 6.38
CA VAL A 45 9.01 -1.80 5.01
C VAL A 45 7.52 -2.17 5.08
N THR A 46 6.79 -1.83 4.03
CA THR A 46 5.45 -2.39 3.84
C THR A 46 5.56 -3.84 3.38
N SER A 47 4.47 -4.60 3.40
CA SER A 47 4.46 -5.93 2.78
C SER A 47 4.89 -5.85 1.31
N LEU A 48 5.52 -6.90 0.80
CA LEU A 48 5.64 -7.10 -0.64
C LEU A 48 4.28 -7.59 -1.13
N GLN A 49 3.58 -6.73 -1.84
CA GLN A 49 2.16 -6.91 -2.11
C GLN A 49 1.81 -6.63 -3.56
N VAL A 50 0.65 -7.11 -3.95
CA VAL A 50 0.04 -6.82 -5.24
C VAL A 50 -1.47 -6.63 -5.04
N HIS A 51 -2.05 -5.72 -5.81
CA HIS A 51 -3.48 -5.50 -5.86
C HIS A 51 -4.01 -5.99 -7.20
N GLN A 52 -5.05 -6.82 -7.18
CA GLN A 52 -5.62 -7.35 -8.41
C GLN A 52 -6.40 -6.29 -9.20
N PHE A 53 -7.11 -5.41 -8.49
CA PHE A 53 -8.02 -4.43 -9.09
C PHE A 53 -7.70 -2.98 -8.71
N LYS A 54 -7.14 -2.77 -7.51
CA LYS A 54 -6.84 -1.45 -6.98
C LYS A 54 -5.69 -0.80 -7.74
N SER A 55 -5.87 0.45 -8.12
CA SER A 55 -4.79 1.35 -8.55
C SER A 55 -4.58 2.44 -7.53
N GLU A 56 -3.35 2.91 -7.40
CA GLU A 56 -2.99 3.93 -6.42
C GLU A 56 -1.95 4.90 -6.96
N SER A 57 -1.98 6.11 -6.40
CA SER A 57 -0.99 7.16 -6.65
C SER A 57 -0.46 7.65 -5.32
N ILE A 58 0.84 7.83 -5.26
CA ILE A 58 1.57 8.24 -4.06
C ILE A 58 2.26 9.58 -4.32
N HIS A 59 2.17 10.49 -3.34
CA HIS A 59 2.98 11.70 -3.27
C HIS A 59 3.76 11.71 -1.96
N LEU A 60 5.08 11.60 -2.04
CA LEU A 60 5.97 11.66 -0.88
C LEU A 60 6.24 13.11 -0.49
N HIS A 61 5.81 13.50 0.72
CA HIS A 61 6.00 14.85 1.24
C HIS A 61 7.32 15.02 1.97
N LYS A 62 7.72 13.99 2.74
CA LYS A 62 8.87 14.08 3.66
C LYS A 62 9.53 12.71 3.82
N GLY A 63 10.84 12.75 3.94
CA GLY A 63 11.65 11.57 4.19
C GLY A 63 12.32 11.02 2.93
N ASN A 64 13.19 10.03 3.14
CA ASN A 64 13.93 9.33 2.09
C ASN A 64 13.71 7.83 2.21
N GLY A 65 13.50 7.20 1.09
CA GLY A 65 13.24 5.77 1.01
C GLY A 65 13.40 5.23 -0.39
N ALA A 66 12.72 4.13 -0.67
CA ALA A 66 12.70 3.52 -1.98
C ALA A 66 11.36 2.82 -2.25
N LEU A 67 11.02 2.72 -3.53
CA LEU A 67 10.01 1.81 -4.04
C LEU A 67 10.72 0.62 -4.65
N ALA A 68 10.44 -0.58 -4.18
CA ALA A 68 10.79 -1.82 -4.86
C ALA A 68 9.57 -2.32 -5.62
N TYR A 69 9.72 -2.63 -6.90
CA TYR A 69 8.62 -3.09 -7.74
C TYR A 69 9.09 -4.05 -8.82
N HIS A 70 8.19 -4.91 -9.29
CA HIS A 70 8.44 -5.75 -10.45
C HIS A 70 7.93 -5.06 -11.72
N PRO A 71 8.73 -4.98 -12.79
CA PRO A 71 8.36 -4.23 -13.99
C PRO A 71 7.25 -4.90 -14.82
N GLU A 72 7.10 -6.22 -14.69
CA GLU A 72 6.09 -6.98 -15.43
C GLU A 72 4.83 -7.22 -14.58
N PRO A 73 3.63 -7.25 -15.19
CA PRO A 73 2.40 -7.57 -14.48
C PRO A 73 2.45 -8.94 -13.82
N PHE A 74 1.90 -9.03 -12.61
CA PHE A 74 1.76 -10.27 -11.86
C PHE A 74 0.45 -10.97 -12.20
N ASP A 75 0.49 -12.28 -12.39
CA ASP A 75 -0.70 -13.07 -12.65
C ASP A 75 -1.42 -13.43 -11.33
N CYS A 76 -2.24 -12.49 -10.85
CA CYS A 76 -2.99 -12.65 -9.61
C CYS A 76 -3.93 -13.86 -9.65
N ALA A 77 -4.54 -14.14 -10.81
CA ALA A 77 -5.49 -15.25 -10.96
C ALA A 77 -4.78 -16.61 -10.79
N ARG A 78 -3.63 -16.81 -11.42
CA ARG A 78 -2.82 -18.03 -11.25
C ARG A 78 -2.35 -18.19 -9.80
N TYR A 79 -1.93 -17.09 -9.18
CA TYR A 79 -1.47 -17.14 -7.79
C TYR A 79 -2.60 -17.55 -6.84
N LEU A 80 -3.78 -16.91 -6.95
CA LEU A 80 -4.95 -17.22 -6.11
C LEU A 80 -5.51 -18.63 -6.36
N ALA A 81 -5.32 -19.17 -7.56
CA ALA A 81 -5.68 -20.55 -7.89
C ALA A 81 -4.66 -21.58 -7.38
N GLY A 82 -3.54 -21.14 -6.79
CA GLY A 82 -2.48 -22.04 -6.33
C GLY A 82 -1.65 -22.68 -7.45
N GLU A 83 -1.67 -22.07 -8.65
CA GLU A 83 -1.01 -22.58 -9.84
C GLU A 83 0.41 -22.03 -10.04
N MET A 84 0.83 -21.08 -9.19
CA MET A 84 2.15 -20.47 -9.24
C MET A 84 3.11 -21.21 -8.30
N THR A 85 4.28 -21.59 -8.79
CA THR A 85 5.27 -22.30 -7.98
C THR A 85 6.03 -21.38 -7.05
N ALA A 86 6.64 -21.93 -5.99
CA ALA A 86 7.50 -21.18 -5.08
C ALA A 86 8.71 -20.58 -5.83
N GLU A 87 9.27 -21.30 -6.80
CA GLU A 87 10.39 -20.86 -7.63
C GLU A 87 10.00 -19.67 -8.50
N GLU A 88 8.80 -19.65 -9.07
CA GLU A 88 8.29 -18.50 -9.83
C GLU A 88 8.17 -17.25 -8.96
N ILE A 89 7.68 -17.40 -7.72
CA ILE A 89 7.55 -16.29 -6.76
C ILE A 89 8.93 -15.78 -6.33
N GLU A 90 9.88 -16.67 -6.01
CA GLU A 90 11.24 -16.28 -5.64
C GLU A 90 11.97 -15.60 -6.81
N LYS A 91 11.73 -16.02 -8.04
CA LYS A 91 12.25 -15.34 -9.23
C LYS A 91 11.75 -13.90 -9.31
N ILE A 92 10.43 -13.68 -9.16
CA ILE A 92 9.83 -12.34 -9.15
C ILE A 92 10.49 -11.47 -8.06
N LYS A 93 10.66 -12.00 -6.85
CA LYS A 93 11.34 -11.28 -5.76
C LYS A 93 12.78 -10.91 -6.10
N SER A 94 13.49 -11.77 -6.82
CA SER A 94 14.88 -11.53 -7.22
C SER A 94 15.04 -10.50 -8.34
N GLU A 95 13.97 -10.24 -9.08
CA GLU A 95 13.94 -9.32 -10.23
C GLU A 95 13.37 -7.94 -9.90
N LEU A 96 13.11 -7.65 -8.62
CA LEU A 96 12.60 -6.35 -8.22
C LEU A 96 13.56 -5.21 -8.58
N VAL A 97 13.01 -4.16 -9.17
CA VAL A 97 13.70 -2.91 -9.43
C VAL A 97 13.56 -2.00 -8.22
N LEU A 98 14.65 -1.35 -7.82
CA LEU A 98 14.67 -0.41 -6.71
C LEU A 98 14.75 1.03 -7.25
N LYS A 99 13.74 1.85 -6.91
CA LYS A 99 13.73 3.28 -7.23
C LYS A 99 13.86 4.08 -5.95
N VAL A 100 14.96 4.82 -5.80
CA VAL A 100 15.17 5.72 -4.66
C VAL A 100 14.18 6.88 -4.73
N LEU A 101 13.58 7.22 -3.59
CA LEU A 101 12.57 8.27 -3.43
C LEU A 101 13.05 9.32 -2.43
N GLY A 102 12.79 10.57 -2.73
CA GLY A 102 12.95 11.70 -1.83
C GLY A 102 11.71 12.60 -1.83
N PRO A 103 11.71 13.69 -1.03
CA PRO A 103 10.58 14.63 -0.95
C PRO A 103 10.18 15.13 -2.34
N GLY A 104 8.88 15.16 -2.62
CA GLY A 104 8.32 15.55 -3.92
C GLY A 104 8.18 14.39 -4.92
N ALA A 105 8.66 13.18 -4.61
CA ALA A 105 8.47 12.03 -5.49
C ALA A 105 6.98 11.71 -5.67
N VAL A 106 6.59 11.45 -6.90
CA VAL A 106 5.24 11.01 -7.28
C VAL A 106 5.36 9.76 -8.12
N PHE A 107 4.56 8.76 -7.82
CA PHE A 107 4.47 7.55 -8.64
C PHE A 107 3.06 6.96 -8.61
N HIS A 108 2.78 6.12 -9.60
CA HIS A 108 1.50 5.49 -9.80
C HIS A 108 1.70 3.99 -9.90
N THR A 109 0.90 3.24 -9.16
CA THR A 109 0.94 1.78 -9.16
C THR A 109 -0.34 1.26 -9.80
N PRO A 110 -0.28 0.74 -11.04
CA PRO A 110 -1.45 0.11 -11.65
C PRO A 110 -1.76 -1.23 -10.98
N PRO A 111 -2.97 -1.79 -11.21
CA PRO A 111 -3.29 -3.14 -10.78
C PRO A 111 -2.24 -4.17 -11.26
N CYS A 112 -2.13 -5.26 -10.53
CA CYS A 112 -1.22 -6.38 -10.83
C CYS A 112 0.28 -6.01 -10.79
N THR A 113 0.65 -4.96 -10.07
CA THR A 113 2.05 -4.58 -9.86
C THR A 113 2.53 -5.06 -8.50
N VAL A 114 3.53 -5.93 -8.46
CA VAL A 114 4.21 -6.32 -7.22
C VAL A 114 5.06 -5.14 -6.75
N HIS A 115 4.87 -4.69 -5.52
CA HIS A 115 5.59 -3.53 -4.98
C HIS A 115 5.66 -3.51 -3.46
N ARG A 116 6.62 -2.74 -2.92
CA ARG A 116 6.70 -2.35 -1.51
C ARG A 116 7.41 -1.02 -1.34
N MET A 117 7.05 -0.30 -0.29
CA MET A 117 7.76 0.89 0.19
C MET A 117 8.81 0.50 1.22
N ILE A 118 9.97 1.13 1.16
CA ILE A 118 11.09 0.96 2.07
C ILE A 118 11.42 2.33 2.65
N ALA A 119 11.44 2.48 3.98
CA ALA A 119 11.78 3.72 4.65
C ALA A 119 13.24 3.70 5.14
N TYR A 120 14.06 4.62 4.68
CA TYR A 120 15.40 4.88 5.24
C TYR A 120 15.32 5.87 6.39
N THR A 121 14.45 6.87 6.27
CA THR A 121 14.00 7.77 7.34
C THR A 121 12.49 7.66 7.45
N ASP A 122 11.85 8.29 8.44
CA ASP A 122 10.40 8.36 8.50
C ASP A 122 9.84 8.97 7.20
N LEU A 123 8.92 8.27 6.54
CA LEU A 123 8.23 8.75 5.35
C LEU A 123 6.85 9.27 5.74
N HIS A 124 6.50 10.45 5.20
CA HIS A 124 5.14 10.98 5.22
C HIS A 124 4.67 11.12 3.78
N TYR A 125 3.59 10.46 3.43
CA TYR A 125 3.08 10.50 2.06
C TYR A 125 1.55 10.41 2.00
N THR A 126 1.00 10.93 0.92
CA THR A 126 -0.42 10.82 0.59
C THR A 126 -0.62 9.71 -0.42
N GLU A 127 -1.63 8.89 -0.21
CA GLU A 127 -2.10 7.88 -1.15
C GLU A 127 -3.51 8.22 -1.59
N ALA A 128 -3.71 8.34 -2.89
CA ALA A 128 -5.02 8.33 -3.52
C ALA A 128 -5.20 7.01 -4.24
N SER A 129 -6.34 6.37 -4.09
CA SER A 129 -6.58 5.07 -4.70
C SER A 129 -8.04 4.87 -5.10
N THR A 130 -8.27 3.85 -5.92
CA THR A 130 -9.62 3.28 -6.08
C THR A 130 -10.05 2.58 -4.79
N THR A 131 -11.32 2.19 -4.69
CA THR A 131 -11.96 1.81 -3.42
C THR A 131 -11.87 0.33 -3.06
N GLN A 132 -11.09 -0.47 -3.78
CA GLN A 132 -10.85 -1.88 -3.44
C GLN A 132 -9.84 -1.99 -2.27
N LEU A 133 -10.23 -1.55 -1.08
CA LEU A 133 -9.32 -1.36 0.05
C LEU A 133 -8.84 -2.68 0.68
N ASP A 134 -9.61 -3.76 0.52
CA ASP A 134 -9.28 -5.09 1.03
C ASP A 134 -8.56 -5.97 0.00
N ASP A 135 -8.34 -5.46 -1.21
CA ASP A 135 -7.66 -6.12 -2.32
C ASP A 135 -6.14 -6.08 -2.12
N VAL A 136 -5.64 -6.89 -1.21
CA VAL A 136 -4.21 -7.01 -0.90
C VAL A 136 -3.79 -8.47 -0.89
N ILE A 137 -2.92 -8.85 -1.82
CA ILE A 137 -2.21 -10.13 -1.85
C ILE A 137 -0.81 -9.86 -1.32
N ARG A 138 -0.44 -10.47 -0.19
CA ARG A 138 0.90 -10.31 0.41
C ARG A 138 1.76 -11.50 0.02
N LEU A 139 2.81 -11.26 -0.76
CA LEU A 139 3.80 -12.25 -1.16
C LEU A 139 4.87 -12.44 -0.09
N GLU A 140 5.14 -11.37 0.68
CA GLU A 140 6.05 -11.38 1.82
C GLU A 140 5.62 -10.30 2.81
N ASP A 141 5.59 -10.62 4.08
CA ASP A 141 5.23 -9.69 5.13
C ASP A 141 6.04 -9.94 6.40
N SER A 142 6.80 -8.93 6.86
CA SER A 142 7.64 -9.03 8.06
C SER A 142 6.86 -9.26 9.36
N ALA A 143 5.55 -8.93 9.36
CA ALA A 143 4.64 -9.19 10.49
C ALA A 143 3.79 -10.47 10.30
N ASN A 144 4.05 -11.26 9.25
CA ASN A 144 3.34 -12.50 8.92
C ASN A 144 1.81 -12.34 8.80
N ARG A 145 1.35 -11.19 8.30
CA ARG A 145 -0.08 -10.94 8.06
C ARG A 145 -0.55 -11.74 6.84
N GLY A 146 -1.80 -12.20 6.88
CA GLY A 146 -2.45 -12.84 5.73
C GLY A 146 -2.86 -11.85 4.64
N HIS A 147 -3.56 -12.34 3.64
CA HIS A 147 -4.11 -11.49 2.58
C HIS A 147 -5.31 -10.68 3.07
N GLY A 148 -5.60 -9.59 2.35
CA GLY A 148 -6.77 -8.75 2.58
C GLY A 148 -6.69 -7.90 3.84
N ARG A 149 -7.87 -7.52 4.33
CA ARG A 149 -8.04 -6.73 5.55
C ARG A 149 -7.57 -7.50 6.79
N ILE A 150 -6.89 -6.80 7.67
CA ILE A 150 -6.49 -7.33 8.99
C ILE A 150 -7.39 -6.67 10.04
N ASP A 151 -8.43 -7.36 10.47
CA ASP A 151 -9.47 -6.81 11.35
C ASP A 151 -8.91 -6.25 12.66
N SER A 152 -7.94 -6.93 13.28
CA SER A 152 -7.31 -6.48 14.52
C SER A 152 -6.61 -5.11 14.41
N GLU A 153 -6.16 -4.70 13.22
CA GLU A 153 -5.57 -3.38 13.01
C GLU A 153 -6.64 -2.28 12.98
N HIS A 154 -7.85 -2.61 12.53
CA HIS A 154 -8.96 -1.67 12.41
C HIS A 154 -9.79 -1.52 13.70
N GLU A 155 -9.63 -2.43 14.64
CA GLU A 155 -10.30 -2.41 15.95
C GLU A 155 -9.54 -1.59 17.00
N GLN A 156 -8.31 -1.18 16.72
CA GLN A 156 -7.49 -0.36 17.62
C GLN A 156 -7.94 1.10 17.52
N HIS A 157 -8.52 1.58 18.61
CA HIS A 157 -8.98 2.97 18.76
C HIS A 157 -8.05 3.80 19.62
#